data_3df29decc17cc75047faac4936cfddf4
#
_entry.id   3df29decc17cc75047faac4936cfddf4
#
_cell.length_a   1.000
_cell.length_b   1.000
_cell.length_c   1.000
_cell.angle_alpha   90.00
_cell.angle_beta   90.00
_cell.angle_gamma   90.00
#
_symmetry.space_group_name_H-M   'P 1'
#
loop_
_entity.id
_entity.type
_entity.pdbx_description
1 polymer ?
#
loop_
_entity_poly.entity_id
_entity_poly.type
_entity_poly.pdbx_seq_one_letter_code
_entity_poly.pdbx_strand_id
1 'polypeptide(L)'
;MFTATETSQLNFGRFAPGPEGGKIILTPQGSVSVLGSVYKGTGMHNAASFYVTGEPGVAYTITLPSAPVTLTHVSSARTMTVEDWKSVPEAEPGAGMLENGFQVVYVGATLRVGTLHDNPIGVYTGTYTITFEFN
;
A
#
# COMPACT_ATOMS: atom_id res chain seq x y z
N MET A 1 23.36 9.93 -8.85
CA MET A 1 23.12 8.88 -7.85
C MET A 1 21.64 8.53 -7.80
N PHE A 2 21.31 7.26 -7.77
CA PHE A 2 19.92 6.81 -7.71
C PHE A 2 19.48 6.70 -6.25
N THR A 3 18.39 7.38 -5.89
CA THR A 3 17.84 7.31 -4.53
C THR A 3 16.32 7.13 -4.59
N ALA A 4 15.76 6.52 -3.55
CA ALA A 4 14.32 6.41 -3.38
C ALA A 4 14.01 6.65 -1.90
N THR A 5 13.11 7.58 -1.62
CA THR A 5 12.75 7.96 -0.26
C THR A 5 11.25 7.86 -0.10
N GLU A 6 10.80 7.15 0.92
CA GLU A 6 9.37 7.09 1.25
C GLU A 6 8.94 8.43 1.81
N THR A 7 7.94 9.05 1.18
CA THR A 7 7.43 10.35 1.58
C THR A 7 6.07 10.26 2.25
N SER A 8 5.38 9.14 2.09
CA SER A 8 4.08 8.90 2.70
C SER A 8 3.91 7.41 2.89
N GLN A 9 3.43 6.99 4.06
CA GLN A 9 3.18 5.58 4.34
C GLN A 9 1.78 5.19 3.90
N LEU A 10 1.62 3.93 3.53
CA LEU A 10 0.33 3.38 3.16
C LEU A 10 -0.62 3.44 4.37
N ASN A 11 -1.79 4.03 4.19
CA ASN A 11 -2.76 4.20 5.26
C ASN A 11 -4.16 3.96 4.73
N PHE A 12 -4.79 2.87 5.18
CA PHE A 12 -6.14 2.51 4.74
C PHE A 12 -7.23 3.33 5.45
N GLY A 13 -6.87 4.10 6.46
CA GLY A 13 -7.82 4.92 7.19
C GLY A 13 -8.51 4.15 8.31
N ARG A 14 -9.59 4.72 8.80
CA ARG A 14 -10.37 4.12 9.87
C ARG A 14 -11.52 3.31 9.30
N PHE A 15 -11.77 2.15 9.90
CA PHE A 15 -12.85 1.28 9.47
C PHE A 15 -13.19 0.35 10.61
N ALA A 16 -14.34 -0.33 10.50
CA ALA A 16 -14.76 -1.36 11.45
C ALA A 16 -15.14 -2.62 10.69
N PRO A 17 -14.67 -3.80 11.14
CA PRO A 17 -15.12 -5.06 10.54
C PRO A 17 -16.59 -5.29 10.81
N GLY A 18 -17.30 -5.81 9.81
CA GLY A 18 -18.68 -6.23 9.96
C GLY A 18 -18.76 -7.72 10.27
N PRO A 19 -19.98 -8.28 10.27
CA PRO A 19 -20.17 -9.68 10.68
C PRO A 19 -19.57 -10.71 9.72
N GLU A 20 -19.33 -10.35 8.47
CA GLU A 20 -18.83 -11.30 7.48
C GLU A 20 -17.42 -10.99 6.96
N GLY A 21 -16.87 -9.86 7.39
CA GLY A 21 -15.58 -9.41 6.86
C GLY A 21 -15.69 -8.86 5.44
N GLY A 22 -14.57 -8.52 4.85
CA GLY A 22 -14.55 -7.97 3.50
C GLY A 22 -13.17 -7.47 3.13
N LYS A 23 -13.13 -6.46 2.26
CA LYS A 23 -11.89 -5.91 1.75
C LYS A 23 -11.97 -4.39 1.67
N ILE A 24 -10.83 -3.74 1.84
CA ILE A 24 -10.67 -2.32 1.58
C ILE A 24 -9.64 -2.18 0.46
N ILE A 25 -10.03 -1.54 -0.63
CA ILE A 25 -9.16 -1.36 -1.79
C ILE A 25 -8.70 0.09 -1.81
N LEU A 26 -7.39 0.28 -1.69
CA LEU A 26 -6.77 1.61 -1.76
C LEU A 26 -5.95 1.66 -3.04
N THR A 27 -6.35 2.54 -3.95
CA THR A 27 -5.66 2.68 -5.23
C THR A 27 -4.41 3.54 -5.09
N PRO A 28 -3.46 3.43 -6.04
CA PRO A 28 -2.31 4.34 -6.04
C PRO A 28 -2.69 5.81 -6.12
N GLN A 29 -3.88 6.12 -6.64
CA GLN A 29 -4.37 7.50 -6.72
C GLN A 29 -4.96 8.00 -5.39
N GLY A 30 -5.03 7.12 -4.37
CA GLY A 30 -5.52 7.50 -3.06
C GLY A 30 -7.01 7.30 -2.83
N SER A 31 -7.70 6.69 -3.78
CA SER A 31 -9.13 6.40 -3.64
C SER A 31 -9.35 5.12 -2.85
N VAL A 32 -10.37 5.12 -2.00
CA VAL A 32 -10.72 3.95 -1.18
C VAL A 32 -12.10 3.46 -1.55
N SER A 33 -12.23 2.14 -1.74
CA SER A 33 -13.53 1.49 -1.89
C SER A 33 -13.59 0.28 -0.96
N VAL A 34 -14.80 -0.15 -0.63
CA VAL A 34 -15.04 -1.22 0.33
C VAL A 34 -15.89 -2.29 -0.32
N LEU A 35 -15.50 -3.55 -0.12
CA LEU A 35 -16.28 -4.71 -0.55
C LEU A 35 -16.64 -5.54 0.65
N GLY A 36 -17.86 -6.10 0.65
CA GLY A 36 -18.31 -6.97 1.72
C GLY A 36 -18.75 -6.20 2.95
N SER A 37 -18.58 -6.82 4.09
CA SER A 37 -19.10 -6.34 5.36
C SER A 37 -18.03 -5.58 6.14
N VAL A 38 -17.67 -4.40 5.65
CA VAL A 38 -16.71 -3.52 6.32
C VAL A 38 -17.32 -2.11 6.33
N TYR A 39 -17.27 -1.46 7.49
CA TYR A 39 -17.80 -0.12 7.65
C TYR A 39 -16.67 0.89 7.58
N LYS A 40 -16.69 1.72 6.55
CA LYS A 40 -15.69 2.76 6.38
C LYS A 40 -15.95 3.89 7.36
N GLY A 41 -14.93 4.26 8.12
CA GLY A 41 -15.03 5.34 9.08
C GLY A 41 -14.58 6.66 8.50
N THR A 42 -14.47 7.66 9.37
CA THR A 42 -13.94 8.97 9.02
C THR A 42 -12.43 8.96 9.23
N GLY A 43 -11.76 9.96 8.73
CA GLY A 43 -10.32 10.10 8.88
C GLY A 43 -9.61 10.05 7.54
N MET A 44 -8.31 10.23 7.60
CA MET A 44 -7.48 10.28 6.40
C MET A 44 -7.04 8.90 5.95
N HIS A 45 -6.95 8.72 4.65
CA HIS A 45 -6.34 7.56 4.04
C HIS A 45 -5.44 8.05 2.91
N ASN A 46 -4.39 7.33 2.62
CA ASN A 46 -3.49 7.72 1.54
C ASN A 46 -2.66 6.53 1.03
N ALA A 47 -2.35 6.58 -0.25
CA ALA A 47 -1.43 5.65 -0.85
C ALA A 47 -0.02 5.91 -0.30
N ALA A 48 0.83 4.89 -0.37
CA ALA A 48 2.24 5.10 -0.10
C ALA A 48 2.83 5.92 -1.25
N SER A 49 3.80 6.76 -0.96
CA SER A 49 4.49 7.51 -2.00
C SER A 49 5.99 7.51 -1.77
N PHE A 50 6.72 7.50 -2.87
CA PHE A 50 8.17 7.43 -2.87
C PHE A 50 8.71 8.46 -3.86
N TYR A 51 9.72 9.22 -3.43
CA TYR A 51 10.39 10.17 -4.28
C TYR A 51 11.65 9.50 -4.81
N VAL A 52 11.69 9.28 -6.12
CA VAL A 52 12.81 8.58 -6.78
C VAL A 52 13.61 9.59 -7.57
N THR A 53 14.93 9.60 -7.37
CA THR A 53 15.81 10.53 -8.07
C THR A 53 17.01 9.80 -8.67
N GLY A 54 17.55 10.35 -9.73
CA GLY A 54 18.73 9.80 -10.39
C GLY A 54 19.08 10.62 -11.63
N GLU A 55 19.83 10.01 -12.55
CA GLU A 55 20.21 10.68 -13.78
C GLU A 55 18.97 10.90 -14.67
N PRO A 56 18.83 12.07 -15.30
CA PRO A 56 17.70 12.31 -16.20
C PRO A 56 17.65 11.29 -17.33
N GLY A 57 16.46 10.80 -17.64
CA GLY A 57 16.24 9.87 -18.74
C GLY A 57 16.54 8.42 -18.44
N VAL A 58 16.95 8.09 -17.21
CA VAL A 58 17.25 6.71 -16.84
C VAL A 58 15.97 5.96 -16.53
N ALA A 59 15.85 4.74 -17.04
CA ALA A 59 14.74 3.86 -16.71
C ALA A 59 15.03 3.13 -15.41
N TYR A 60 13.97 2.79 -14.68
CA TYR A 60 14.07 2.04 -13.44
C TYR A 60 12.91 1.06 -13.33
N THR A 61 13.06 0.07 -12.48
CA THR A 61 12.00 -0.91 -12.21
C THR A 61 11.52 -0.80 -10.79
N ILE A 62 10.27 -1.20 -10.56
CA ILE A 62 9.64 -1.22 -9.25
C ILE A 62 9.29 -2.67 -8.96
N THR A 63 9.69 -3.17 -7.79
CA THR A 63 9.31 -4.50 -7.34
C THR A 63 8.39 -4.36 -6.14
N LEU A 64 7.15 -4.81 -6.30
CA LEU A 64 6.14 -4.82 -5.26
C LEU A 64 6.20 -6.13 -4.48
N PRO A 65 5.66 -6.20 -3.26
CA PRO A 65 5.61 -7.47 -2.54
C PRO A 65 4.92 -8.55 -3.36
N SER A 66 5.55 -9.72 -3.45
CA SER A 66 5.02 -10.85 -4.22
C SER A 66 4.12 -11.76 -3.38
N ALA A 67 4.13 -11.60 -2.08
CA ALA A 67 3.31 -12.35 -1.15
C ALA A 67 2.51 -11.40 -0.27
N PRO A 68 1.39 -11.86 0.33
CA PRO A 68 0.64 -10.99 1.23
C PRO A 68 1.50 -10.52 2.41
N VAL A 69 1.33 -9.27 2.78
CA VAL A 69 2.02 -8.68 3.93
C VAL A 69 1.08 -8.76 5.12
N THR A 70 1.60 -9.18 6.26
CA THR A 70 0.80 -9.34 7.48
C THR A 70 0.88 -8.10 8.34
N LEU A 71 -0.30 -7.60 8.75
CA LEU A 71 -0.41 -6.56 9.77
C LEU A 71 -0.87 -7.22 11.06
N THR A 72 -0.30 -6.80 12.17
CA THR A 72 -0.61 -7.39 13.49
C THR A 72 -1.23 -6.36 14.40
N HIS A 73 -2.29 -6.76 15.12
CA HIS A 73 -2.95 -5.93 16.13
C HIS A 73 -1.95 -5.63 17.25
N VAL A 74 -1.86 -4.37 17.67
CA VAL A 74 -0.83 -3.95 18.64
C VAL A 74 -1.00 -4.55 20.03
N SER A 75 -2.19 -5.06 20.37
CA SER A 75 -2.47 -5.59 21.69
C SER A 75 -2.88 -7.07 21.69
N SER A 76 -2.79 -7.75 20.55
CA SER A 76 -3.16 -9.16 20.44
C SER A 76 -2.37 -9.82 19.32
N ALA A 77 -2.63 -11.11 19.09
CA ALA A 77 -2.00 -11.84 17.99
C ALA A 77 -2.84 -11.85 16.70
N ARG A 78 -3.93 -11.09 16.67
CA ARG A 78 -4.81 -11.05 15.51
C ARG A 78 -4.15 -10.31 14.36
N THR A 79 -4.38 -10.79 13.15
CA THR A 79 -3.72 -10.27 11.96
C THR A 79 -4.70 -9.96 10.84
N MET A 80 -4.28 -9.08 9.96
CA MET A 80 -4.91 -8.82 8.67
C MET A 80 -3.85 -8.95 7.61
N THR A 81 -4.24 -9.17 6.36
CA THR A 81 -3.27 -9.27 5.27
C THR A 81 -3.50 -8.18 4.24
N VAL A 82 -2.41 -7.73 3.63
CA VAL A 82 -2.41 -6.74 2.54
C VAL A 82 -1.92 -7.45 1.29
N GLU A 83 -2.69 -7.34 0.22
CA GLU A 83 -2.42 -8.04 -1.02
C GLU A 83 -2.77 -7.17 -2.22
N ASP A 84 -2.63 -7.72 -3.44
CA ASP A 84 -2.97 -7.02 -4.68
C ASP A 84 -2.32 -5.65 -4.78
N TRP A 85 -1.01 -5.62 -4.60
CA TRP A 85 -0.22 -4.41 -4.65
C TRP A 85 -0.21 -3.83 -6.06
N LYS A 86 -0.35 -2.52 -6.16
CA LYS A 86 -0.35 -1.80 -7.44
C LYS A 86 0.43 -0.52 -7.29
N SER A 87 1.01 -0.06 -8.38
CA SER A 87 1.77 1.18 -8.38
C SER A 87 1.48 2.03 -9.61
N VAL A 88 1.78 3.32 -9.52
CA VAL A 88 1.81 4.25 -10.62
C VAL A 88 3.14 4.99 -10.53
N PRO A 89 4.04 4.86 -11.51
CA PRO A 89 3.95 4.01 -12.71
C PRO A 89 3.83 2.52 -12.40
N GLU A 90 3.25 1.77 -13.30
CA GLU A 90 3.05 0.34 -13.08
C GLU A 90 4.37 -0.42 -12.99
N ALA A 91 4.42 -1.37 -12.04
CA ALA A 91 5.61 -2.20 -11.85
C ALA A 91 5.83 -3.14 -13.02
N GLU A 92 4.77 -3.53 -13.71
CA GLU A 92 4.83 -4.41 -14.87
C GLU A 92 4.15 -3.75 -16.07
N PRO A 93 4.72 -3.87 -17.28
CA PRO A 93 5.92 -4.61 -17.68
C PRO A 93 7.24 -3.87 -17.48
N GLY A 94 7.23 -2.68 -17.10
CA GLY A 94 8.41 -1.92 -16.84
C GLY A 94 8.17 -1.13 -15.61
N ALA A 95 8.58 0.06 -15.56
CA ALA A 95 8.25 0.92 -14.45
C ALA A 95 8.18 2.33 -14.95
N GLY A 96 9.21 3.07 -14.70
CA GLY A 96 9.19 4.44 -15.08
C GLY A 96 10.51 4.87 -15.68
N MET A 97 10.53 6.12 -16.03
CA MET A 97 11.72 6.79 -16.49
C MET A 97 11.83 8.09 -15.72
N LEU A 98 13.03 8.39 -15.27
CA LEU A 98 13.27 9.61 -14.51
C LEU A 98 13.36 10.81 -15.45
N GLU A 99 12.21 11.35 -15.83
CA GLU A 99 12.18 12.59 -16.58
C GLU A 99 12.67 13.72 -15.69
N ASN A 100 13.58 14.50 -16.18
CA ASN A 100 14.20 15.58 -15.40
C ASN A 100 14.91 15.11 -14.13
N GLY A 101 15.18 13.78 -14.03
CA GLY A 101 15.95 13.23 -12.91
C GLY A 101 15.14 12.85 -11.70
N PHE A 102 13.82 12.90 -11.74
CA PHE A 102 13.01 12.51 -10.60
C PHE A 102 11.64 11.99 -11.03
N GLN A 103 11.00 11.27 -10.12
CA GLN A 103 9.61 10.84 -10.29
C GLN A 103 9.04 10.50 -8.92
N VAL A 104 7.73 10.76 -8.74
CA VAL A 104 7.00 10.32 -7.56
C VAL A 104 6.26 9.04 -7.93
N VAL A 105 6.43 7.99 -7.13
CA VAL A 105 5.78 6.70 -7.32
C VAL A 105 4.76 6.52 -6.22
N TYR A 106 3.53 6.17 -6.60
CA TYR A 106 2.45 5.90 -5.65
C TYR A 106 2.12 4.42 -5.64
N VAL A 107 1.89 3.88 -4.44
CA VAL A 107 1.59 2.45 -4.27
C VAL A 107 0.32 2.30 -3.45
N GLY A 108 -0.59 1.49 -3.96
CA GLY A 108 -1.80 1.11 -3.27
C GLY A 108 -1.88 -0.41 -3.12
N ALA A 109 -2.87 -0.88 -2.40
CA ALA A 109 -3.04 -2.30 -2.15
C ALA A 109 -4.45 -2.58 -1.63
N THR A 110 -4.76 -3.85 -1.41
CA THR A 110 -6.04 -4.29 -0.86
C THR A 110 -5.81 -4.90 0.51
N LEU A 111 -6.55 -4.42 1.49
CA LEU A 111 -6.53 -4.95 2.84
C LEU A 111 -7.67 -5.95 3.00
N ARG A 112 -7.35 -7.17 3.40
CA ARG A 112 -8.38 -8.17 3.74
C ARG A 112 -8.73 -8.03 5.20
N VAL A 113 -10.02 -7.85 5.48
CA VAL A 113 -10.54 -7.65 6.82
C VAL A 113 -11.42 -8.85 7.17
N GLY A 114 -11.15 -9.50 8.30
CA GLY A 114 -11.98 -10.59 8.78
C GLY A 114 -13.22 -10.08 9.50
N THR A 115 -13.87 -10.98 10.22
CA THR A 115 -15.03 -10.61 11.04
C THR A 115 -14.56 -9.80 12.25
N LEU A 116 -15.50 -9.13 12.93
CA LEU A 116 -15.17 -8.42 14.16
C LEU A 116 -14.61 -9.37 15.23
N HIS A 117 -15.06 -10.61 15.23
CA HIS A 117 -14.54 -11.62 16.15
C HIS A 117 -13.06 -11.93 15.85
N ASP A 118 -12.70 -12.05 14.57
CA ASP A 118 -11.33 -12.37 14.16
C ASP A 118 -10.44 -11.14 14.19
N ASN A 119 -10.99 -9.98 13.93
CA ASN A 119 -10.24 -8.72 13.86
C ASN A 119 -10.85 -7.69 14.80
N PRO A 120 -10.52 -7.77 16.10
CA PRO A 120 -11.06 -6.79 17.05
C PRO A 120 -10.57 -5.38 16.73
N ILE A 121 -11.31 -4.40 17.24
CA ILE A 121 -10.97 -2.98 17.06
C ILE A 121 -9.59 -2.72 17.65
N GLY A 122 -8.84 -1.87 16.99
CA GLY A 122 -7.52 -1.46 17.42
C GLY A 122 -6.63 -1.08 16.25
N VAL A 123 -5.35 -0.96 16.53
CA VAL A 123 -4.35 -0.57 15.53
C VAL A 123 -3.63 -1.81 15.02
N TYR A 124 -3.53 -1.94 13.71
CA TYR A 124 -2.81 -3.03 13.05
C TYR A 124 -1.63 -2.43 12.32
N THR A 125 -0.44 -2.97 12.56
CA THR A 125 0.79 -2.46 11.94
C THR A 125 1.58 -3.60 11.31
N GLY A 126 2.40 -3.23 10.36
CA GLY A 126 3.31 -4.16 9.70
C GLY A 126 4.28 -3.39 8.85
N THR A 127 5.18 -4.11 8.20
CA THR A 127 6.17 -3.51 7.32
C THR A 127 6.07 -4.16 5.94
N TYR A 128 6.43 -3.39 4.92
CA TYR A 128 6.48 -3.88 3.56
C TYR A 128 7.71 -3.30 2.88
N THR A 129 8.15 -3.95 1.83
CA THR A 129 9.33 -3.52 1.09
C THR A 129 8.97 -3.30 -0.36
N ILE A 130 9.26 -2.09 -0.84
CA ILE A 130 9.15 -1.75 -2.25
C ILE A 130 10.58 -1.51 -2.74
N THR A 131 10.98 -2.22 -3.79
CA THR A 131 12.35 -2.14 -4.30
C THR A 131 12.36 -1.38 -5.62
N PHE A 132 13.29 -0.45 -5.73
CA PHE A 132 13.52 0.32 -6.95
C PHE A 132 14.91 -0.01 -7.45
N GLU A 133 14.99 -0.46 -8.70
CA GLU A 133 16.28 -0.75 -9.31
C GLU A 133 16.41 0.02 -10.61
N PHE A 134 17.60 0.56 -10.84
CA PHE A 134 17.86 1.26 -12.04
C PHE A 134 18.53 0.38 -13.09
N ASN A 135 18.15 0.59 -14.28
CA ASN A 135 18.62 -0.24 -15.40
C ASN A 135 19.80 0.36 -16.15
#